data_d1f8b523e9a6c65b239647d8ab61496a
#
_entry.id   d1f8b523e9a6c65b239647d8ab61496a
#
_cell.length_a   1.000
_cell.length_b   1.000
_cell.length_c   1.000
_cell.angle_alpha   90.00
_cell.angle_beta   90.00
_cell.angle_gamma   90.00
#
_symmetry.space_group_name_H-M   'P 1'
#
loop_
_entity.id
_entity.type
_entity.pdbx_description
1 polymer ?
#
loop_
_entity_poly.entity_id
_entity_poly.type
_entity_poly.pdbx_seq_one_letter_code
_entity_poly.pdbx_strand_id
1 'polypeptide(L)'
;MRTLKFLAVALFATSAWAWQPAKPVTVIFPNGPGAGNEISFRIVADIVEKSTGAKFVPEYRPGADGNIAINHFVTTPADGHTIAVPACQSNWVTPEVWYSKVIKYNPMDLEPIANIARSPLAFWAHPSSRINTPEELVAAIRKKERAITIAIGGGGHKLAVEYLAAKLNVPGGDLIETAMYKGPAQALLDVMGGHVEFGVTPVAVGYPHVIAGKLKLIGIADTRSLPGLESAPLMSKAAPGLSIHGCWNMVLPPGTPQDIQKWYADHFVPAIRSAEAGAKFRENMMYITPEEHSPAGVRASMTRLQQTWQPIARRIDPNK
;
A
#
# COMPACT_ATOMS: atom_id res chain seq x y z
N MET A 1 44.39 -49.38 44.78
CA MET A 1 43.00 -49.20 44.30
C MET A 1 42.74 -47.70 44.09
N ARG A 2 42.72 -47.26 42.84
CA ARG A 2 42.46 -45.86 42.49
C ARG A 2 40.98 -45.74 42.01
N THR A 3 40.17 -45.12 42.82
CA THR A 3 38.76 -44.84 42.49
C THR A 3 38.69 -43.68 41.50
N LEU A 4 38.24 -43.95 40.23
CA LEU A 4 37.96 -42.98 39.18
C LEU A 4 36.59 -42.38 39.49
N LYS A 5 36.54 -41.08 39.86
CA LYS A 5 35.28 -40.35 40.00
C LYS A 5 34.89 -39.85 38.61
N PHE A 6 33.81 -40.41 38.02
CA PHE A 6 33.17 -39.88 36.83
C PHE A 6 32.36 -38.63 37.19
N LEU A 7 32.77 -37.50 36.67
CA LEU A 7 32.02 -36.25 36.76
C LEU A 7 31.01 -36.23 35.60
N ALA A 8 29.73 -36.46 35.89
CA ALA A 8 28.67 -36.34 34.92
C ALA A 8 28.38 -34.83 34.69
N VAL A 9 28.78 -34.29 33.54
CA VAL A 9 28.39 -32.95 33.09
C VAL A 9 26.98 -33.05 32.52
N ALA A 10 25.98 -32.56 33.26
CA ALA A 10 24.63 -32.42 32.78
C ALA A 10 24.61 -31.22 31.82
N LEU A 11 24.52 -31.48 30.49
CA LEU A 11 24.19 -30.46 29.50
C LEU A 11 22.72 -30.06 29.68
N PHE A 12 22.49 -28.95 30.33
CA PHE A 12 21.19 -28.29 30.27
C PHE A 12 21.03 -27.74 28.84
N ALA A 13 20.30 -28.46 28.00
CA ALA A 13 19.76 -27.91 26.75
C ALA A 13 18.75 -26.82 27.12
N THR A 14 19.16 -25.56 27.08
CA THR A 14 18.25 -24.43 27.12
C THR A 14 17.45 -24.48 25.82
N SER A 15 16.23 -24.99 25.88
CA SER A 15 15.26 -24.80 24.82
C SER A 15 15.07 -23.29 24.69
N ALA A 16 15.71 -22.69 23.70
CA ALA A 16 15.38 -21.32 23.29
C ALA A 16 13.90 -21.33 22.86
N TRP A 17 13.03 -20.85 23.73
CA TRP A 17 11.64 -20.66 23.38
C TRP A 17 11.63 -19.66 22.22
N ALA A 18 11.21 -20.10 21.05
CA ALA A 18 11.02 -19.20 19.93
C ALA A 18 10.03 -18.11 20.35
N TRP A 19 10.39 -16.84 20.10
CA TRP A 19 9.50 -15.71 20.42
C TRP A 19 8.13 -15.90 19.78
N GLN A 20 7.09 -15.52 20.50
CA GLN A 20 5.71 -15.42 20.00
C GLN A 20 4.98 -14.29 20.73
N PRO A 21 3.96 -13.67 20.13
CA PRO A 21 3.21 -12.60 20.77
C PRO A 21 2.54 -13.09 22.07
N ALA A 22 2.90 -12.48 23.20
CA ALA A 22 2.31 -12.78 24.52
C ALA A 22 1.04 -11.96 24.82
N LYS A 23 0.76 -10.93 24.01
CA LYS A 23 -0.40 -10.05 24.11
C LYS A 23 -0.83 -9.63 22.69
N PRO A 24 -2.02 -9.02 22.49
CA PRO A 24 -2.44 -8.52 21.19
C PRO A 24 -1.41 -7.59 20.57
N VAL A 25 -1.19 -7.76 19.27
CA VAL A 25 -0.29 -6.95 18.45
C VAL A 25 -1.04 -5.76 17.89
N THR A 26 -0.56 -4.56 18.15
CA THR A 26 -1.08 -3.33 17.53
C THR A 26 -0.61 -3.25 16.08
N VAL A 27 -1.55 -3.04 15.16
CA VAL A 27 -1.27 -2.85 13.74
C VAL A 27 -1.54 -1.41 13.35
N ILE A 28 -0.48 -0.66 13.11
CA ILE A 28 -0.59 0.76 12.71
C ILE A 28 -0.88 0.86 11.21
N PHE A 29 -2.04 1.43 10.89
CA PHE A 29 -2.46 1.77 9.54
C PHE A 29 -2.30 3.27 9.29
N PRO A 30 -1.49 3.66 8.29
CA PRO A 30 -1.28 5.06 7.92
C PRO A 30 -2.50 5.76 7.33
N ASN A 31 -3.50 5.00 6.92
CA ASN A 31 -4.76 5.49 6.35
C ASN A 31 -5.94 5.20 7.29
N GLY A 32 -7.08 5.81 7.00
CA GLY A 32 -8.35 5.47 7.66
C GLY A 32 -8.87 4.08 7.25
N PRO A 33 -9.94 3.59 7.93
CA PRO A 33 -10.56 2.31 7.63
C PRO A 33 -10.96 2.14 6.16
N GLY A 34 -10.96 0.89 5.67
CA GLY A 34 -11.33 0.55 4.30
C GLY A 34 -10.26 0.86 3.24
N ALA A 35 -9.06 1.22 3.66
CA ALA A 35 -7.94 1.38 2.74
C ALA A 35 -7.31 0.03 2.37
N GLY A 36 -6.62 -0.02 1.23
CA GLY A 36 -6.06 -1.27 0.71
C GLY A 36 -5.03 -1.96 1.63
N ASN A 37 -4.32 -1.18 2.45
CA ASN A 37 -3.42 -1.72 3.48
C ASN A 37 -4.17 -2.51 4.55
N GLU A 38 -5.31 -2.03 5.03
CA GLU A 38 -6.14 -2.77 5.97
C GLU A 38 -6.78 -3.99 5.31
N ILE A 39 -7.38 -3.83 4.12
CA ILE A 39 -8.03 -4.93 3.39
C ILE A 39 -7.03 -6.07 3.18
N SER A 40 -5.83 -5.76 2.64
CA SER A 40 -4.80 -6.78 2.38
C SER A 40 -4.31 -7.45 3.65
N PHE A 41 -4.09 -6.68 4.72
CA PHE A 41 -3.61 -7.22 5.99
C PHE A 41 -4.64 -8.13 6.66
N ARG A 42 -5.93 -7.76 6.70
CA ARG A 42 -6.99 -8.59 7.31
C ARG A 42 -7.11 -9.94 6.65
N ILE A 43 -6.96 -10.03 5.32
CA ILE A 43 -6.99 -11.29 4.58
C ILE A 43 -5.98 -12.29 5.14
N VAL A 44 -4.76 -11.84 5.44
CA VAL A 44 -3.69 -12.72 5.94
C VAL A 44 -3.70 -12.84 7.46
N ALA A 45 -4.07 -11.80 8.17
CA ALA A 45 -4.17 -11.81 9.63
C ALA A 45 -5.17 -12.85 10.12
N ASP A 46 -6.34 -12.98 9.48
CA ASP A 46 -7.34 -14.00 9.81
C ASP A 46 -6.77 -15.44 9.73
N ILE A 47 -5.90 -15.70 8.76
CA ILE A 47 -5.24 -17.01 8.60
C ILE A 47 -4.22 -17.24 9.70
N VAL A 48 -3.39 -16.23 9.99
CA VAL A 48 -2.37 -16.31 11.05
C VAL A 48 -3.02 -16.40 12.43
N GLU A 49 -4.09 -15.65 12.70
CA GLU A 49 -4.84 -15.73 13.95
C GLU A 49 -5.39 -17.15 14.21
N LYS A 50 -5.96 -17.78 13.18
CA LYS A 50 -6.50 -19.15 13.27
C LYS A 50 -5.40 -20.18 13.56
N SER A 51 -4.21 -20.00 13.00
CA SER A 51 -3.12 -20.99 13.13
C SER A 51 -2.26 -20.81 14.38
N THR A 52 -2.17 -19.58 14.92
CA THR A 52 -1.26 -19.25 16.02
C THR A 52 -1.96 -18.84 17.31
N GLY A 53 -3.22 -18.42 17.24
CA GLY A 53 -3.93 -17.80 18.37
C GLY A 53 -3.55 -16.34 18.62
N ALA A 54 -2.56 -15.79 17.91
CA ALA A 54 -2.20 -14.36 18.00
C ALA A 54 -3.41 -13.48 17.68
N LYS A 55 -3.41 -12.24 18.18
CA LYS A 55 -4.49 -11.26 17.91
C LYS A 55 -3.89 -9.98 17.38
N PHE A 56 -4.52 -9.43 16.32
CA PHE A 56 -4.09 -8.19 15.66
C PHE A 56 -5.15 -7.12 15.81
N VAL A 57 -4.79 -6.00 16.46
CA VAL A 57 -5.71 -4.89 16.77
C VAL A 57 -5.34 -3.68 15.93
N PRO A 58 -6.26 -3.15 15.11
CA PRO A 58 -5.98 -2.01 14.24
C PRO A 58 -5.87 -0.70 15.04
N GLU A 59 -4.90 0.12 14.66
CA GLU A 59 -4.76 1.50 15.08
C GLU A 59 -4.60 2.39 13.84
N TYR A 60 -5.53 3.32 13.62
CA TYR A 60 -5.51 4.21 12.45
C TYR A 60 -4.94 5.57 12.83
N ARG A 61 -3.88 5.99 12.11
CA ARG A 61 -3.22 7.30 12.31
C ARG A 61 -3.06 8.04 10.98
N PRO A 62 -4.15 8.52 10.37
CA PRO A 62 -4.06 9.27 9.12
C PRO A 62 -3.44 10.65 9.34
N GLY A 63 -2.82 11.19 8.28
CA GLY A 63 -2.25 12.53 8.26
C GLY A 63 -0.89 12.57 7.55
N ALA A 64 -0.62 13.67 6.83
CA ALA A 64 0.57 13.85 6.00
C ALA A 64 0.87 12.61 5.12
N ASP A 65 -0.16 12.12 4.42
CA ASP A 65 -0.10 10.90 3.58
C ASP A 65 0.38 9.66 4.37
N GLY A 66 0.00 9.56 5.65
CA GLY A 66 0.38 8.47 6.54
C GLY A 66 1.75 8.63 7.21
N ASN A 67 2.51 9.69 6.90
CA ASN A 67 3.86 9.86 7.47
C ASN A 67 3.83 10.19 8.98
N ILE A 68 2.72 10.73 9.51
CA ILE A 68 2.51 10.88 10.95
C ILE A 68 2.48 9.53 11.64
N ALA A 69 1.82 8.54 11.04
CA ALA A 69 1.76 7.18 11.57
C ALA A 69 3.15 6.55 11.62
N ILE A 70 3.95 6.69 10.57
CA ILE A 70 5.27 6.09 10.49
C ILE A 70 6.27 6.80 11.42
N ASN A 71 6.19 8.12 11.58
CA ASN A 71 6.95 8.85 12.58
C ASN A 71 6.69 8.32 14.00
N HIS A 72 5.43 8.02 14.33
CA HIS A 72 5.08 7.40 15.61
C HIS A 72 5.59 5.96 15.68
N PHE A 73 5.35 5.18 14.63
CA PHE A 73 5.71 3.77 14.58
C PHE A 73 7.19 3.50 14.85
N VAL A 74 8.10 4.29 14.25
CA VAL A 74 9.55 4.10 14.45
C VAL A 74 10.03 4.40 15.88
N THR A 75 9.18 5.02 16.70
CA THR A 75 9.47 5.29 18.13
C THR A 75 8.83 4.26 19.07
N THR A 76 8.08 3.29 18.54
CA THR A 76 7.50 2.22 19.37
C THR A 76 8.56 1.19 19.74
N PRO A 77 8.38 0.46 20.87
CA PRO A 77 9.31 -0.60 21.26
C PRO A 77 9.45 -1.67 20.17
N ALA A 78 10.68 -2.09 19.91
CA ALA A 78 11.00 -3.15 18.94
C ALA A 78 10.79 -4.56 19.56
N ASP A 79 9.72 -4.74 20.35
CA ASP A 79 9.42 -5.95 21.13
C ASP A 79 8.48 -6.92 20.39
N GLY A 80 8.11 -6.60 19.17
CA GLY A 80 7.24 -7.41 18.31
C GLY A 80 5.74 -7.25 18.58
N HIS A 81 5.30 -6.37 19.48
CA HIS A 81 3.87 -6.13 19.75
C HIS A 81 3.31 -4.92 19.03
N THR A 82 4.10 -4.30 18.14
CA THR A 82 3.64 -3.27 17.22
C THR A 82 4.21 -3.51 15.84
N ILE A 83 3.36 -3.55 14.84
CA ILE A 83 3.71 -3.62 13.41
C ILE A 83 3.02 -2.49 12.66
N ALA A 84 3.48 -2.20 11.46
CA ALA A 84 2.79 -1.26 10.58
C ALA A 84 2.62 -1.83 9.17
N VAL A 85 1.63 -1.27 8.45
CA VAL A 85 1.37 -1.62 7.04
C VAL A 85 1.41 -0.36 6.18
N PRO A 86 2.61 0.21 5.94
CA PRO A 86 2.79 1.38 5.08
C PRO A 86 2.48 1.08 3.62
N ALA A 87 2.04 2.13 2.91
CA ALA A 87 1.90 2.12 1.47
C ALA A 87 3.24 2.47 0.79
N CYS A 88 3.59 1.74 -0.28
CA CYS A 88 4.91 1.88 -0.91
C CYS A 88 5.19 3.29 -1.41
N GLN A 89 4.27 3.90 -2.14
CA GLN A 89 4.51 5.24 -2.70
C GLN A 89 4.53 6.31 -1.61
N SER A 90 3.54 6.29 -0.72
CA SER A 90 3.35 7.32 0.29
C SER A 90 4.41 7.31 1.40
N ASN A 91 4.90 6.13 1.77
CA ASN A 91 5.74 5.98 2.95
C ASN A 91 7.18 5.51 2.64
N TRP A 92 7.47 5.18 1.36
CA TRP A 92 8.81 4.78 0.91
C TRP A 92 9.35 5.66 -0.21
N VAL A 93 8.51 6.14 -1.14
CA VAL A 93 8.96 6.87 -2.34
C VAL A 93 8.88 8.38 -2.17
N THR A 94 7.71 8.89 -1.77
CA THR A 94 7.46 10.33 -1.73
C THR A 94 7.85 11.05 -0.42
N PRO A 95 8.06 10.37 0.72
CA PRO A 95 8.27 11.09 1.98
C PRO A 95 9.43 12.07 1.94
N GLU A 96 10.58 11.64 1.42
CA GLU A 96 11.80 12.48 1.33
C GLU A 96 11.63 13.66 0.38
N VAL A 97 10.71 13.57 -0.59
CA VAL A 97 10.48 14.62 -1.58
C VAL A 97 9.38 15.58 -1.12
N TRP A 98 8.22 15.05 -0.75
CA TRP A 98 7.05 15.91 -0.45
C TRP A 98 6.86 16.25 1.02
N TYR A 99 7.42 15.42 1.90
CA TYR A 99 7.23 15.53 3.34
C TYR A 99 8.54 15.65 4.11
N SER A 100 9.62 16.12 3.46
CA SER A 100 10.96 16.24 4.06
C SER A 100 10.99 17.03 5.36
N LYS A 101 10.08 18.00 5.53
CA LYS A 101 9.94 18.80 6.77
C LYS A 101 9.10 18.09 7.85
N VAL A 102 8.40 17.02 7.49
CA VAL A 102 7.47 16.30 8.37
C VAL A 102 8.06 15.00 8.86
N ILE A 103 8.74 14.23 7.98
CA ILE A 103 9.28 12.92 8.31
C ILE A 103 10.43 13.02 9.33
N LYS A 104 10.42 12.06 10.27
CA LYS A 104 11.47 11.88 11.28
C LYS A 104 12.08 10.47 11.21
N TYR A 105 11.96 9.82 10.07
CA TYR A 105 12.45 8.49 9.81
C TYR A 105 13.09 8.42 8.42
N ASN A 106 14.03 7.50 8.24
CA ASN A 106 14.47 7.09 6.91
C ASN A 106 13.63 5.90 6.46
N PRO A 107 12.93 5.95 5.32
CA PRO A 107 12.12 4.85 4.84
C PRO A 107 12.87 3.51 4.72
N MET A 108 14.18 3.56 4.44
CA MET A 108 15.02 2.37 4.28
C MET A 108 15.45 1.72 5.60
N ASP A 109 15.24 2.39 6.75
CA ASP A 109 15.54 1.85 8.08
C ASP A 109 14.39 0.99 8.65
N LEU A 110 13.21 1.02 8.04
CA LEU A 110 12.12 0.12 8.40
C LEU A 110 12.53 -1.33 8.20
N GLU A 111 12.10 -2.22 9.11
CA GLU A 111 12.38 -3.66 9.01
C GLU A 111 11.25 -4.37 8.27
N PRO A 112 11.35 -4.56 6.94
CA PRO A 112 10.29 -5.19 6.17
C PRO A 112 10.26 -6.69 6.43
N ILE A 113 9.06 -7.26 6.50
CA ILE A 113 8.83 -8.71 6.54
C ILE A 113 8.50 -9.22 5.15
N ALA A 114 7.46 -8.67 4.54
CA ALA A 114 7.01 -9.03 3.21
C ALA A 114 6.13 -7.94 2.61
N ASN A 115 6.03 -7.89 1.30
CA ASN A 115 4.90 -7.26 0.64
C ASN A 115 3.68 -8.17 0.78
N ILE A 116 2.56 -7.63 1.25
CA ILE A 116 1.35 -8.42 1.45
C ILE A 116 0.62 -8.61 0.13
N ALA A 117 0.35 -7.52 -0.55
CA ALA A 117 -0.34 -7.51 -1.84
C ALA A 117 -0.13 -6.19 -2.59
N ARG A 118 -0.51 -6.21 -3.87
CA ARG A 118 -0.58 -5.07 -4.76
C ARG A 118 -1.96 -4.98 -5.39
N SER A 119 -2.38 -3.77 -5.74
CA SER A 119 -3.55 -3.53 -6.57
C SER A 119 -3.26 -2.35 -7.50
N PRO A 120 -3.49 -2.42 -8.80
CA PRO A 120 -3.33 -1.28 -9.68
C PRO A 120 -4.20 -0.12 -9.22
N LEU A 121 -3.79 1.09 -9.51
CA LEU A 121 -4.67 2.25 -9.38
C LEU A 121 -5.67 2.26 -10.55
N ALA A 122 -6.83 2.83 -10.30
CA ALA A 122 -7.83 3.06 -11.33
C ALA A 122 -8.40 4.47 -11.24
N PHE A 123 -8.85 4.96 -12.38
CA PHE A 123 -9.59 6.20 -12.51
C PHE A 123 -11.08 5.89 -12.48
N TRP A 124 -11.77 6.55 -11.59
CA TRP A 124 -13.19 6.40 -11.33
C TRP A 124 -13.93 7.67 -11.70
N ALA A 125 -15.21 7.55 -12.06
CA ALA A 125 -16.09 8.68 -12.23
C ALA A 125 -17.41 8.48 -11.50
N HIS A 126 -18.08 9.58 -11.15
CA HIS A 126 -19.48 9.56 -10.75
C HIS A 126 -20.36 8.98 -11.88
N PRO A 127 -21.41 8.21 -11.58
CA PRO A 127 -22.26 7.59 -12.61
C PRO A 127 -22.88 8.56 -13.61
N SER A 128 -23.16 9.83 -13.21
CA SER A 128 -23.69 10.85 -14.10
C SER A 128 -22.65 11.54 -15.00
N SER A 129 -21.36 11.28 -14.81
CA SER A 129 -20.32 11.82 -15.70
C SER A 129 -20.59 11.39 -17.15
N ARG A 130 -20.34 12.29 -18.10
CA ARG A 130 -20.41 11.98 -19.53
C ARG A 130 -19.15 11.28 -20.05
N ILE A 131 -18.10 11.22 -19.26
CA ILE A 131 -16.82 10.57 -19.57
C ILE A 131 -16.91 9.11 -19.13
N ASN A 132 -16.61 8.17 -20.05
CA ASN A 132 -16.74 6.74 -19.84
C ASN A 132 -15.47 5.95 -20.16
N THR A 133 -14.52 6.58 -20.88
CA THR A 133 -13.29 5.92 -21.36
C THR A 133 -12.05 6.73 -21.04
N PRO A 134 -10.85 6.09 -21.03
CA PRO A 134 -9.57 6.80 -20.91
C PRO A 134 -9.39 7.87 -21.98
N GLU A 135 -9.79 7.57 -23.23
CA GLU A 135 -9.66 8.48 -24.38
C GLU A 135 -10.54 9.73 -24.22
N GLU A 136 -11.77 9.55 -23.72
CA GLU A 136 -12.68 10.67 -23.42
C GLU A 136 -12.13 11.55 -22.30
N LEU A 137 -11.57 10.95 -21.23
CA LEU A 137 -10.93 11.68 -20.14
C LEU A 137 -9.75 12.51 -20.65
N VAL A 138 -8.88 11.89 -21.44
CA VAL A 138 -7.74 12.57 -22.06
C VAL A 138 -8.18 13.68 -23.01
N ALA A 139 -9.22 13.46 -23.81
CA ALA A 139 -9.78 14.47 -24.70
C ALA A 139 -10.35 15.67 -23.91
N ALA A 140 -11.07 15.43 -22.81
CA ALA A 140 -11.60 16.47 -21.94
C ALA A 140 -10.48 17.32 -21.32
N ILE A 141 -9.41 16.68 -20.83
CA ILE A 141 -8.21 17.37 -20.30
C ILE A 141 -7.58 18.25 -21.39
N ARG A 142 -7.39 17.73 -22.61
CA ARG A 142 -6.74 18.46 -23.73
C ARG A 142 -7.55 19.62 -24.25
N LYS A 143 -8.87 19.55 -24.20
CA LYS A 143 -9.76 20.64 -24.66
C LYS A 143 -9.67 21.92 -23.83
N LYS A 144 -9.18 21.80 -22.60
CA LYS A 144 -8.99 22.93 -21.67
C LYS A 144 -10.27 23.75 -21.40
N GLU A 145 -11.43 23.16 -21.58
CA GLU A 145 -12.70 23.84 -21.38
C GLU A 145 -12.99 24.17 -19.92
N ARG A 146 -12.49 23.33 -19.00
CA ARG A 146 -12.56 23.50 -17.54
C ARG A 146 -11.47 22.70 -16.83
N ALA A 147 -11.14 23.10 -15.62
CA ALA A 147 -10.33 22.27 -14.74
C ALA A 147 -11.07 20.96 -14.39
N ILE A 148 -10.35 19.87 -14.34
CA ILE A 148 -10.85 18.55 -13.91
C ILE A 148 -10.34 18.31 -12.50
N THR A 149 -11.25 18.23 -11.52
CA THR A 149 -10.89 17.91 -10.14
C THR A 149 -10.93 16.40 -9.94
N ILE A 150 -9.86 15.85 -9.38
CA ILE A 150 -9.72 14.43 -9.11
C ILE A 150 -9.50 14.22 -7.60
N ALA A 151 -10.38 13.46 -6.97
CA ALA A 151 -10.27 13.05 -5.57
C ALA A 151 -9.15 12.00 -5.43
N ILE A 152 -8.23 12.24 -4.51
CA ILE A 152 -7.10 11.35 -4.22
C ILE A 152 -6.95 11.13 -2.72
N GLY A 153 -6.53 9.95 -2.32
CA GLY A 153 -6.36 9.58 -0.91
C GLY A 153 -4.93 9.16 -0.56
N GLY A 154 -3.92 9.66 -1.31
CA GLY A 154 -2.54 9.36 -1.02
C GLY A 154 -1.57 9.75 -2.14
N GLY A 155 -0.27 9.80 -1.81
CA GLY A 155 0.78 10.25 -2.72
C GLY A 155 0.94 9.40 -3.98
N GLY A 156 0.71 8.09 -3.90
CA GLY A 156 0.69 7.24 -5.08
C GLY A 156 -0.40 7.63 -6.08
N HIS A 157 -1.56 8.05 -5.58
CA HIS A 157 -2.67 8.53 -6.41
C HIS A 157 -2.30 9.87 -7.08
N LYS A 158 -1.68 10.78 -6.32
CA LYS A 158 -1.16 12.03 -6.87
C LYS A 158 -0.12 11.76 -7.96
N LEU A 159 0.83 10.85 -7.73
CA LEU A 159 1.81 10.44 -8.75
C LEU A 159 1.15 9.94 -10.04
N ALA A 160 0.05 9.18 -9.95
CA ALA A 160 -0.67 8.68 -11.12
C ALA A 160 -1.30 9.83 -11.93
N VAL A 161 -1.93 10.78 -11.24
CA VAL A 161 -2.55 11.97 -11.86
C VAL A 161 -1.48 12.83 -12.54
N GLU A 162 -0.39 13.09 -11.85
CA GLU A 162 0.71 13.92 -12.37
C GLU A 162 1.47 13.24 -13.52
N TYR A 163 1.61 11.90 -13.46
CA TYR A 163 2.15 11.15 -14.59
C TYR A 163 1.25 11.30 -15.82
N LEU A 164 -0.07 11.21 -15.64
CA LEU A 164 -1.04 11.45 -16.70
C LEU A 164 -0.86 12.86 -17.28
N ALA A 165 -0.84 13.89 -16.44
CA ALA A 165 -0.64 15.28 -16.84
C ALA A 165 0.65 15.47 -17.65
N ALA A 166 1.76 14.88 -17.16
CA ALA A 166 3.05 14.95 -17.84
C ALA A 166 3.04 14.26 -19.22
N LYS A 167 2.36 13.09 -19.34
CA LYS A 167 2.21 12.39 -20.62
C LYS A 167 1.36 13.14 -21.62
N LEU A 168 0.45 13.99 -21.16
CA LEU A 168 -0.39 14.82 -21.99
C LEU A 168 0.25 16.18 -22.34
N ASN A 169 1.46 16.46 -21.82
CA ASN A 169 2.11 17.77 -21.89
C ASN A 169 1.19 18.91 -21.38
N VAL A 170 0.44 18.61 -20.33
CA VAL A 170 -0.40 19.57 -19.63
C VAL A 170 0.38 20.11 -18.45
N PRO A 171 0.54 21.45 -18.30
CA PRO A 171 1.15 22.02 -17.11
C PRO A 171 0.42 21.55 -15.86
N GLY A 172 1.14 21.10 -14.85
CA GLY A 172 0.55 20.73 -13.57
C GLY A 172 -0.16 21.93 -12.95
N GLY A 173 -1.35 21.69 -12.38
CA GLY A 173 -2.14 22.70 -11.69
C GLY A 173 -3.16 23.47 -12.53
N ASP A 174 -2.95 23.63 -13.83
CA ASP A 174 -3.86 24.48 -14.64
C ASP A 174 -5.13 23.75 -15.11
N LEU A 175 -5.07 22.45 -15.32
CA LEU A 175 -6.17 21.67 -15.91
C LEU A 175 -6.59 20.45 -15.09
N ILE A 176 -5.75 19.99 -14.20
CA ILE A 176 -6.04 18.87 -13.30
C ILE A 176 -5.73 19.32 -11.87
N GLU A 177 -6.79 19.50 -11.09
CA GLU A 177 -6.71 19.77 -9.67
C GLU A 177 -6.84 18.47 -8.88
N THR A 178 -6.09 18.34 -7.79
CA THR A 178 -6.22 17.20 -6.90
C THR A 178 -6.84 17.62 -5.57
N ALA A 179 -7.98 17.02 -5.22
CA ALA A 179 -8.56 17.12 -3.89
C ALA A 179 -8.01 15.99 -3.02
N MET A 180 -7.21 16.33 -2.00
CA MET A 180 -6.56 15.37 -1.11
C MET A 180 -7.44 15.03 0.09
N TYR A 181 -7.68 13.73 0.29
CA TYR A 181 -8.44 13.17 1.41
C TYR A 181 -7.53 12.40 2.38
N LYS A 182 -8.04 12.09 3.58
CA LYS A 182 -7.30 11.31 4.61
C LYS A 182 -7.15 9.83 4.26
N GLY A 183 -7.66 9.40 3.10
CA GLY A 183 -7.55 8.03 2.61
C GLY A 183 -8.43 7.78 1.38
N PRO A 184 -8.18 6.68 0.67
CA PRO A 184 -8.87 6.36 -0.59
C PRO A 184 -10.37 6.17 -0.45
N ALA A 185 -10.84 5.57 0.66
CA ALA A 185 -12.27 5.36 0.88
C ALA A 185 -13.02 6.70 0.99
N GLN A 186 -12.47 7.69 1.72
CA GLN A 186 -13.07 9.02 1.83
C GLN A 186 -13.10 9.76 0.48
N ALA A 187 -12.03 9.65 -0.32
CA ALA A 187 -12.00 10.21 -1.67
C ALA A 187 -13.15 9.67 -2.53
N LEU A 188 -13.40 8.36 -2.47
CA LEU A 188 -14.49 7.75 -3.25
C LEU A 188 -15.89 8.11 -2.73
N LEU A 189 -16.08 8.38 -1.43
CA LEU A 189 -17.37 8.86 -0.90
C LEU A 189 -17.80 10.16 -1.58
N ASP A 190 -16.87 11.10 -1.76
CA ASP A 190 -17.16 12.37 -2.42
C ASP A 190 -17.41 12.22 -3.93
N VAL A 191 -16.74 11.27 -4.58
CA VAL A 191 -17.04 10.92 -5.97
C VAL A 191 -18.43 10.29 -6.07
N MET A 192 -18.78 9.35 -5.20
CA MET A 192 -20.11 8.72 -5.18
C MET A 192 -21.22 9.71 -4.83
N GLY A 193 -20.92 10.72 -4.02
CA GLY A 193 -21.84 11.82 -3.68
C GLY A 193 -21.98 12.88 -4.77
N GLY A 194 -21.18 12.81 -5.85
CA GLY A 194 -21.17 13.80 -6.92
C GLY A 194 -20.52 15.13 -6.55
N HIS A 195 -19.84 15.22 -5.39
CA HIS A 195 -19.11 16.44 -4.98
C HIS A 195 -17.84 16.65 -5.80
N VAL A 196 -17.21 15.54 -6.24
CA VAL A 196 -16.08 15.52 -7.16
C VAL A 196 -16.41 14.54 -8.28
N GLU A 197 -16.15 14.91 -9.55
CA GLU A 197 -16.52 14.09 -10.69
C GLU A 197 -15.66 12.82 -10.84
N PHE A 198 -14.37 12.93 -10.53
CA PHE A 198 -13.39 11.85 -10.72
C PHE A 198 -12.63 11.51 -9.44
N GLY A 199 -12.11 10.28 -9.38
CA GLY A 199 -11.25 9.83 -8.31
C GLY A 199 -10.17 8.88 -8.82
N VAL A 200 -9.06 8.80 -8.09
CA VAL A 200 -7.99 7.80 -8.30
C VAL A 200 -7.73 7.08 -7.00
N THR A 201 -7.92 5.77 -7.01
CA THR A 201 -7.65 4.88 -5.87
C THR A 201 -7.26 3.48 -6.36
N PRO A 202 -6.75 2.59 -5.51
CA PRO A 202 -6.59 1.18 -5.89
C PRO A 202 -7.90 0.54 -6.36
N VAL A 203 -7.81 -0.34 -7.36
CA VAL A 203 -8.99 -1.11 -7.86
C VAL A 203 -9.69 -1.82 -6.71
N ALA A 204 -8.94 -2.40 -5.78
CA ALA A 204 -9.46 -3.06 -4.59
C ALA A 204 -10.43 -2.22 -3.76
N VAL A 205 -10.28 -0.89 -3.76
CA VAL A 205 -11.14 0.01 -2.97
C VAL A 205 -12.36 0.45 -3.75
N GLY A 206 -12.21 0.69 -5.06
CA GLY A 206 -13.30 1.27 -5.86
C GLY A 206 -14.20 0.25 -6.55
N TYR A 207 -13.70 -0.92 -6.90
CA TYR A 207 -14.43 -1.89 -7.72
C TYR A 207 -15.74 -2.42 -7.10
N PRO A 208 -15.83 -2.67 -5.78
CA PRO A 208 -17.11 -3.03 -5.15
C PRO A 208 -18.22 -1.99 -5.38
N HIS A 209 -17.85 -0.72 -5.49
CA HIS A 209 -18.80 0.37 -5.77
C HIS A 209 -19.21 0.44 -7.23
N VAL A 210 -18.39 -0.06 -8.17
CA VAL A 210 -18.78 -0.23 -9.58
C VAL A 210 -19.83 -1.33 -9.70
N ILE A 211 -19.63 -2.47 -9.03
CA ILE A 211 -20.63 -3.56 -8.99
C ILE A 211 -21.95 -3.06 -8.40
N ALA A 212 -21.88 -2.20 -7.38
CA ALA A 212 -23.07 -1.59 -6.77
C ALA A 212 -23.68 -0.43 -7.59
N GLY A 213 -23.15 -0.12 -8.78
CA GLY A 213 -23.63 0.97 -9.65
C GLY A 213 -23.37 2.39 -9.11
N LYS A 214 -22.54 2.54 -8.09
CA LYS A 214 -22.24 3.82 -7.44
C LYS A 214 -21.04 4.55 -8.05
N LEU A 215 -20.23 3.87 -8.82
CA LEU A 215 -19.08 4.42 -9.54
C LEU A 215 -19.03 3.85 -10.96
N LYS A 216 -18.36 4.57 -11.86
CA LYS A 216 -17.91 4.08 -13.17
C LYS A 216 -16.40 3.88 -13.16
N LEU A 217 -15.92 2.77 -13.73
CA LEU A 217 -14.52 2.54 -14.02
C LEU A 217 -14.16 3.21 -15.35
N ILE A 218 -13.35 4.26 -15.32
CA ILE A 218 -12.82 4.93 -16.51
C ILE A 218 -11.66 4.13 -17.09
N GLY A 219 -10.72 3.69 -16.25
CA GLY A 219 -9.63 2.86 -16.71
C GLY A 219 -8.65 2.48 -15.60
N ILE A 220 -8.00 1.34 -15.78
CA ILE A 220 -6.98 0.82 -14.87
C ILE A 220 -5.62 1.37 -15.29
N ALA A 221 -4.86 1.91 -14.35
CA ALA A 221 -3.51 2.42 -14.56
C ALA A 221 -2.48 1.26 -14.61
N ASP A 222 -2.61 0.43 -15.62
CA ASP A 222 -1.69 -0.67 -15.93
C ASP A 222 -1.53 -0.82 -17.44
N THR A 223 -0.51 -1.57 -17.83
CA THR A 223 -0.24 -1.99 -19.22
C THR A 223 -0.83 -3.37 -19.53
N ARG A 224 -1.31 -4.08 -18.53
CA ARG A 224 -1.87 -5.43 -18.62
C ARG A 224 -3.24 -5.48 -17.94
N SER A 225 -4.13 -6.31 -18.47
CA SER A 225 -5.41 -6.61 -17.82
C SER A 225 -5.20 -7.40 -16.55
N LEU A 226 -6.13 -7.22 -15.60
CA LEU A 226 -6.17 -7.99 -14.37
C LEU A 226 -7.05 -9.21 -14.54
N PRO A 227 -6.74 -10.34 -13.86
CA PRO A 227 -7.64 -11.48 -13.77
C PRO A 227 -9.01 -11.04 -13.20
N GLY A 228 -10.08 -11.37 -13.92
CA GLY A 228 -11.45 -10.95 -13.59
C GLY A 228 -11.84 -9.56 -14.08
N LEU A 229 -10.92 -8.83 -14.72
CA LEU A 229 -11.14 -7.51 -15.33
C LEU A 229 -10.50 -7.42 -16.73
N GLU A 230 -10.53 -8.52 -17.49
CA GLU A 230 -9.88 -8.62 -18.81
C GLU A 230 -10.46 -7.62 -19.81
N SER A 231 -11.75 -7.27 -19.68
CA SER A 231 -12.45 -6.28 -20.52
C SER A 231 -12.34 -4.85 -20.02
N ALA A 232 -11.75 -4.61 -18.84
CA ALA A 232 -11.64 -3.28 -18.27
C ALA A 232 -10.73 -2.38 -19.13
N PRO A 233 -11.10 -1.11 -19.37
CA PRO A 233 -10.27 -0.17 -20.09
C PRO A 233 -8.91 0.03 -19.40
N LEU A 234 -7.83 0.14 -20.18
CA LEU A 234 -6.49 0.43 -19.67
C LEU A 234 -6.12 1.89 -19.94
N MET A 235 -5.75 2.62 -18.90
CA MET A 235 -5.26 4.00 -19.03
C MET A 235 -4.02 4.11 -19.93
N SER A 236 -3.21 3.05 -20.01
CA SER A 236 -2.01 2.99 -20.86
C SER A 236 -2.32 3.14 -22.36
N LYS A 237 -3.56 2.91 -22.81
CA LYS A 237 -3.99 3.17 -24.19
C LYS A 237 -4.04 4.66 -24.50
N ALA A 238 -4.49 5.47 -23.58
CA ALA A 238 -4.59 6.92 -23.70
C ALA A 238 -3.36 7.67 -23.15
N ALA A 239 -2.67 7.09 -22.19
CA ALA A 239 -1.42 7.58 -21.58
C ALA A 239 -0.37 6.47 -21.57
N PRO A 240 0.39 6.27 -22.67
CA PRO A 240 1.35 5.19 -22.79
C PRO A 240 2.37 5.13 -21.65
N GLY A 241 2.55 3.93 -21.08
CA GLY A 241 3.46 3.69 -19.96
C GLY A 241 2.90 4.03 -18.58
N LEU A 242 1.65 4.48 -18.47
CA LEU A 242 1.02 4.64 -17.15
C LEU A 242 0.74 3.27 -16.54
N SER A 243 1.58 2.90 -15.57
CA SER A 243 1.45 1.70 -14.76
C SER A 243 1.90 2.05 -13.34
N ILE A 244 0.94 2.14 -12.43
CA ILE A 244 1.20 2.46 -11.04
C ILE A 244 0.25 1.68 -10.13
N HIS A 245 0.82 1.09 -9.08
CA HIS A 245 0.09 0.18 -8.22
C HIS A 245 0.19 0.64 -6.77
N GLY A 246 -0.92 0.58 -6.02
CA GLY A 246 -0.88 0.49 -4.58
C GLY A 246 -0.15 -0.79 -4.19
N CYS A 247 0.73 -0.72 -3.23
CA CYS A 247 1.36 -1.88 -2.60
C CYS A 247 1.53 -1.64 -1.10
N TRP A 248 1.48 -2.72 -0.33
CA TRP A 248 1.46 -2.65 1.12
C TRP A 248 2.44 -3.63 1.71
N ASN A 249 3.44 -3.07 2.40
CA ASN A 249 4.47 -3.86 3.06
C ASN A 249 4.12 -4.02 4.55
N MET A 250 4.30 -5.20 5.09
CA MET A 250 4.31 -5.40 6.53
C MET A 250 5.71 -5.12 7.06
N VAL A 251 5.82 -4.26 8.07
CA VAL A 251 7.09 -3.84 8.64
C VAL A 251 7.09 -3.91 10.17
N LEU A 252 8.26 -4.11 10.73
CA LEU A 252 8.57 -3.99 12.15
C LEU A 252 9.37 -2.70 12.41
N PRO A 253 9.40 -2.21 13.67
CA PRO A 253 10.21 -1.06 14.04
C PRO A 253 11.71 -1.32 13.79
N PRO A 254 12.51 -0.28 13.53
CA PRO A 254 13.96 -0.42 13.40
C PRO A 254 14.58 -1.11 14.61
N GLY A 255 15.53 -2.02 14.37
CA GLY A 255 16.23 -2.74 15.42
C GLY A 255 15.46 -3.89 16.07
N THR A 256 14.34 -4.32 15.49
CA THR A 256 13.60 -5.50 15.97
C THR A 256 14.49 -6.75 15.92
N PRO A 257 14.59 -7.54 17.02
CA PRO A 257 15.37 -8.77 17.08
C PRO A 257 15.02 -9.78 15.99
N GLN A 258 16.01 -10.56 15.55
CA GLN A 258 15.85 -11.50 14.42
C GLN A 258 14.87 -12.63 14.69
N ASP A 259 14.77 -13.11 15.92
CA ASP A 259 13.80 -14.14 16.32
C ASP A 259 12.36 -13.65 16.18
N ILE A 260 12.11 -12.38 16.49
CA ILE A 260 10.83 -11.71 16.28
C ILE A 260 10.54 -11.58 14.76
N GLN A 261 11.50 -11.06 13.99
CA GLN A 261 11.37 -10.95 12.54
C GLN A 261 11.07 -12.32 11.90
N LYS A 262 11.78 -13.35 12.37
CA LYS A 262 11.59 -14.73 11.91
C LYS A 262 10.18 -15.24 12.21
N TRP A 263 9.64 -15.00 13.40
CA TRP A 263 8.28 -15.42 13.74
C TRP A 263 7.27 -14.82 12.75
N TYR A 264 7.36 -13.52 12.48
CA TYR A 264 6.47 -12.86 11.52
C TYR A 264 6.63 -13.44 10.11
N ALA A 265 7.85 -13.65 9.64
CA ALA A 265 8.10 -14.22 8.33
C ALA A 265 7.56 -15.66 8.22
N ASP A 266 7.80 -16.51 9.23
CA ASP A 266 7.40 -17.91 9.24
C ASP A 266 5.87 -18.10 9.22
N HIS A 267 5.10 -17.14 9.76
CA HIS A 267 3.64 -17.24 9.80
C HIS A 267 2.95 -16.44 8.69
N PHE A 268 3.42 -15.23 8.39
CA PHE A 268 2.77 -14.39 7.39
C PHE A 268 3.12 -14.75 5.95
N VAL A 269 4.38 -15.11 5.64
CA VAL A 269 4.74 -15.45 4.25
C VAL A 269 3.99 -16.68 3.75
N PRO A 270 3.88 -17.80 4.50
CA PRO A 270 3.02 -18.90 4.08
C PRO A 270 1.54 -18.51 3.97
N ALA A 271 1.02 -17.69 4.89
CA ALA A 271 -0.36 -17.20 4.83
C ALA A 271 -0.62 -16.38 3.56
N ILE A 272 0.27 -15.46 3.20
CA ILE A 272 0.18 -14.66 1.97
C ILE A 272 0.16 -15.57 0.72
N ARG A 273 0.94 -16.65 0.72
CA ARG A 273 1.06 -17.60 -0.40
C ARG A 273 -0.01 -18.68 -0.41
N SER A 274 -0.86 -18.74 0.61
CA SER A 274 -1.88 -19.78 0.71
C SER A 274 -2.95 -19.66 -0.38
N ALA A 275 -3.57 -20.78 -0.74
CA ALA A 275 -4.68 -20.79 -1.68
C ALA A 275 -5.88 -19.97 -1.17
N GLU A 276 -6.12 -19.99 0.18
CA GLU A 276 -7.17 -19.20 0.83
C GLU A 276 -6.94 -17.69 0.64
N ALA A 277 -5.73 -17.18 0.95
CA ALA A 277 -5.40 -15.78 0.72
C ALA A 277 -5.44 -15.42 -0.76
N GLY A 278 -4.93 -16.29 -1.63
CA GLY A 278 -4.93 -16.08 -3.08
C GLY A 278 -6.34 -15.93 -3.66
N ALA A 279 -7.32 -16.70 -3.18
CA ALA A 279 -8.72 -16.55 -3.57
C ALA A 279 -9.27 -15.18 -3.13
N LYS A 280 -9.09 -14.82 -1.85
CA LYS A 280 -9.53 -13.54 -1.29
C LYS A 280 -8.84 -12.34 -1.94
N PHE A 281 -7.55 -12.46 -2.29
CA PHE A 281 -6.85 -11.40 -3.03
C PHE A 281 -7.47 -11.17 -4.40
N ARG A 282 -7.76 -12.23 -5.17
CA ARG A 282 -8.43 -12.09 -6.47
C ARG A 282 -9.81 -11.47 -6.36
N GLU A 283 -10.62 -11.90 -5.39
CA GLU A 283 -11.94 -11.31 -5.10
C GLU A 283 -11.85 -9.81 -4.80
N ASN A 284 -10.76 -9.37 -4.18
CA ASN A 284 -10.49 -7.98 -3.86
C ASN A 284 -9.62 -7.26 -4.91
N MET A 285 -9.46 -7.81 -6.12
CA MET A 285 -8.65 -7.23 -7.20
C MET A 285 -7.21 -6.91 -6.76
N MET A 286 -6.65 -7.82 -5.96
CA MET A 286 -5.28 -7.79 -5.48
C MET A 286 -4.49 -8.97 -6.03
N TYR A 287 -3.17 -8.79 -6.09
CA TYR A 287 -2.24 -9.86 -6.46
C TYR A 287 -0.99 -9.82 -5.60
N ILE A 288 -0.28 -10.93 -5.53
CA ILE A 288 0.97 -11.07 -4.78
C ILE A 288 2.17 -11.00 -5.71
N THR A 289 3.31 -10.62 -5.14
CA THR A 289 4.61 -10.53 -5.82
C THR A 289 5.61 -11.40 -5.05
N PRO A 290 5.72 -12.70 -5.39
CA PRO A 290 6.49 -13.68 -4.59
C PRO A 290 7.94 -13.29 -4.31
N GLU A 291 8.59 -12.57 -5.20
CA GLU A 291 9.95 -12.04 -5.02
C GLU A 291 10.07 -11.00 -3.90
N GLU A 292 8.95 -10.43 -3.46
CA GLU A 292 8.88 -9.46 -2.35
C GLU A 292 8.45 -10.10 -1.01
N HIS A 293 8.43 -11.43 -0.92
CA HIS A 293 8.14 -12.17 0.29
C HIS A 293 9.41 -12.45 1.12
N SER A 294 10.27 -11.45 1.20
CA SER A 294 11.46 -11.43 2.05
C SER A 294 11.91 -9.99 2.29
N PRO A 295 12.64 -9.71 3.38
CA PRO A 295 13.21 -8.39 3.64
C PRO A 295 14.03 -7.85 2.47
N ALA A 296 14.90 -8.68 1.89
CA ALA A 296 15.75 -8.30 0.75
C ALA A 296 14.92 -7.97 -0.50
N GLY A 297 13.90 -8.78 -0.80
CA GLY A 297 13.01 -8.55 -1.95
C GLY A 297 12.21 -7.26 -1.81
N VAL A 298 11.66 -6.98 -0.61
CA VAL A 298 10.97 -5.70 -0.35
C VAL A 298 11.94 -4.52 -0.53
N ARG A 299 13.14 -4.56 0.08
CA ARG A 299 14.13 -3.47 -0.05
C ARG A 299 14.52 -3.23 -1.49
N ALA A 300 14.81 -4.29 -2.26
CA ALA A 300 15.12 -4.19 -3.68
C ALA A 300 13.98 -3.57 -4.50
N SER A 301 12.74 -3.93 -4.18
CA SER A 301 11.56 -3.36 -4.84
C SER A 301 11.38 -1.88 -4.48
N MET A 302 11.52 -1.51 -3.20
CA MET A 302 11.39 -0.11 -2.77
C MET A 302 12.48 0.77 -3.41
N THR A 303 13.71 0.29 -3.52
CA THR A 303 14.79 0.99 -4.23
C THR A 303 14.43 1.24 -5.70
N ARG A 304 13.92 0.21 -6.41
CA ARG A 304 13.46 0.38 -7.81
C ARG A 304 12.33 1.39 -7.92
N LEU A 305 11.36 1.36 -7.00
CA LEU A 305 10.26 2.33 -6.98
C LEU A 305 10.76 3.76 -6.73
N GLN A 306 11.69 3.95 -5.80
CA GLN A 306 12.31 5.27 -5.57
C GLN A 306 13.02 5.77 -6.83
N GLN A 307 13.85 4.94 -7.47
CA GLN A 307 14.56 5.30 -8.71
C GLN A 307 13.59 5.68 -9.84
N THR A 308 12.45 5.01 -9.93
CA THR A 308 11.45 5.27 -10.98
C THR A 308 10.63 6.54 -10.69
N TRP A 309 10.17 6.71 -9.47
CA TRP A 309 9.13 7.69 -9.16
C TRP A 309 9.64 8.97 -8.47
N GLN A 310 10.76 8.95 -7.76
CA GLN A 310 11.27 10.18 -7.12
C GLN A 310 11.64 11.27 -8.13
N PRO A 311 12.22 10.97 -9.32
CA PRO A 311 12.46 12.01 -10.34
C PRO A 311 11.17 12.69 -10.80
N ILE A 312 10.07 11.93 -10.88
CA ILE A 312 8.73 12.46 -11.22
C ILE A 312 8.20 13.29 -10.04
N ALA A 313 8.23 12.73 -8.84
CA ALA A 313 7.78 13.42 -7.62
C ALA A 313 8.48 14.77 -7.40
N ARG A 314 9.77 14.87 -7.70
CA ARG A 314 10.55 16.12 -7.58
C ARG A 314 10.14 17.21 -8.56
N ARG A 315 9.60 16.85 -9.74
CA ARG A 315 9.11 17.83 -10.72
C ARG A 315 7.82 18.50 -10.28
N ILE A 316 7.05 17.81 -9.44
CA ILE A 316 5.73 18.19 -8.98
C ILE A 316 5.71 18.44 -7.47
N ASP A 317 6.85 18.76 -6.89
CA ASP A 317 6.99 19.03 -5.46
C ASP A 317 6.11 20.22 -5.06
N PRO A 318 5.08 20.00 -4.20
CA PRO A 318 4.17 21.07 -3.77
C PRO A 318 4.85 22.12 -2.89
N ASN A 319 6.13 21.92 -2.52
CA ASN A 319 6.91 22.86 -1.71
C ASN A 319 7.84 23.75 -2.56
N LYS A 320 7.81 23.61 -3.89
CA LYS A 320 8.49 24.47 -4.85
C LYS A 320 7.51 25.46 -5.47
#